data_4a88df2dd3c56a255c020e7de51b6b9a
#
_entry.id   4a88df2dd3c56a255c020e7de51b6b9a
#
_cell.length_a   1.000
_cell.length_b   1.000
_cell.length_c   1.000
_cell.angle_alpha   90.00
_cell.angle_beta   90.00
_cell.angle_gamma   90.00
#
_symmetry.space_group_name_H-M   'P 1'
#
loop_
_entity.id
_entity.type
_entity.pdbx_description
1 polymer ?
#
loop_
_entity_poly.entity_id
_entity_poly.type
_entity_poly.pdbx_seq_one_letter_code
_entity_poly.pdbx_strand_id
1 'polypeptide(L)'
;MTRSYRKNTLRTFKNTISRFAAVFAIVALGVGFLAGLNATPIDMKESMERYMDDGNFYDLRVVSTLGLTDEDVAALGRVDGVRQVQPGYSADLLVEVNGDTIVSRAHSLPAPDNNTINRFDLVEGRLPQTSGECVVEASSTKQQQTYPVGTRLVVSKANEDLDTKLNTAEYTVVGIVHNANYFSFEREPASVGNGTVKLVFYIPQQDFAYEAYTEVYLTAAGALEQDSLGDVYQTNIDTVKANVEAIADARCEARYNGIIADARAELDDAWAEYNDAKAEADQQLADAAAELADGRQQLADGQKKVDDGERQYLDGLNELNANEAQLNDGAAQLADAETQLRDAEAQLQAGEEELAANAPKLEAARKRLEEGQAQYEAGLQQYNDGLARLNAAEQQLADAKAQLDANADAYQQGIDTLAAQMGVDAAQLDDFIGWLAQNCDANGTPPPQNVEELWQAIQDYGGLTLPD
;
A
#
# COMPACT_ATOMS: atom_id res chain seq x y z
N MET A 1 -24.70 83.93 -13.12
CA MET A 1 -25.31 83.31 -14.33
C MET A 1 -26.73 83.85 -14.49
N THR A 2 -27.03 84.51 -15.63
CA THR A 2 -28.34 85.14 -15.88
C THR A 2 -29.44 84.07 -16.13
N ARG A 3 -30.66 84.35 -15.73
CA ARG A 3 -31.85 83.51 -15.86
C ARG A 3 -32.06 83.03 -17.31
N SER A 4 -31.68 83.84 -18.27
CA SER A 4 -31.72 83.54 -19.71
C SER A 4 -30.69 82.47 -20.14
N TYR A 5 -29.50 82.53 -19.58
CA TYR A 5 -28.44 81.55 -19.87
C TYR A 5 -28.86 80.12 -19.40
N ARG A 6 -29.38 80.05 -18.18
CA ARG A 6 -29.89 78.72 -17.65
C ARG A 6 -31.04 78.21 -18.50
N LYS A 7 -31.94 79.02 -18.96
CA LYS A 7 -33.08 78.65 -19.80
C LYS A 7 -32.63 78.17 -21.17
N ASN A 8 -31.61 78.81 -21.74
CA ASN A 8 -31.06 78.43 -23.04
C ASN A 8 -30.29 77.11 -22.93
N THR A 9 -29.48 76.92 -21.89
CA THR A 9 -28.80 75.70 -21.63
C THR A 9 -29.75 74.49 -21.45
N LEU A 10 -30.83 74.69 -20.67
CA LEU A 10 -31.88 73.64 -20.50
C LEU A 10 -32.60 73.32 -21.82
N ARG A 11 -32.80 74.28 -22.71
CA ARG A 11 -33.44 74.12 -24.01
C ARG A 11 -32.52 73.34 -24.95
N THR A 12 -31.21 73.63 -24.97
CA THR A 12 -30.20 72.88 -25.73
C THR A 12 -30.12 71.47 -25.26
N PHE A 13 -30.09 71.24 -23.94
CA PHE A 13 -30.12 69.87 -23.37
C PHE A 13 -31.35 69.08 -23.84
N LYS A 14 -32.53 69.69 -23.79
CA LYS A 14 -33.77 69.03 -24.22
C LYS A 14 -33.79 68.66 -25.71
N ASN A 15 -33.18 69.49 -26.55
CA ASN A 15 -33.13 69.28 -28.00
C ASN A 15 -32.03 68.30 -28.43
N THR A 16 -31.03 68.04 -27.56
CA THR A 16 -29.91 67.15 -27.86
C THR A 16 -29.85 65.95 -26.89
N ILE A 17 -31.00 65.66 -26.26
CA ILE A 17 -31.07 64.61 -25.20
C ILE A 17 -30.54 63.26 -25.65
N SER A 18 -30.79 62.89 -26.93
CA SER A 18 -30.28 61.60 -27.47
C SER A 18 -28.76 61.56 -27.57
N ARG A 19 -28.10 62.67 -27.98
CA ARG A 19 -26.64 62.80 -28.02
C ARG A 19 -26.06 62.81 -26.61
N PHE A 20 -26.70 63.56 -25.70
CA PHE A 20 -26.29 63.58 -24.30
C PHE A 20 -26.43 62.18 -23.66
N ALA A 21 -27.58 61.55 -23.89
CA ALA A 21 -27.80 60.18 -23.39
C ALA A 21 -26.78 59.18 -23.95
N ALA A 22 -26.43 59.32 -25.23
CA ALA A 22 -25.38 58.43 -25.82
C ALA A 22 -23.99 58.65 -25.17
N VAL A 23 -23.56 59.90 -25.04
CA VAL A 23 -22.27 60.23 -24.37
C VAL A 23 -22.30 59.82 -22.91
N PHE A 24 -23.40 60.08 -22.20
CA PHE A 24 -23.60 59.66 -20.85
C PHE A 24 -23.51 58.15 -20.71
N ALA A 25 -24.19 57.39 -21.60
CA ALA A 25 -24.15 55.93 -21.59
C ALA A 25 -22.74 55.39 -21.85
N ILE A 26 -21.99 55.99 -22.80
CA ILE A 26 -20.61 55.60 -23.08
C ILE A 26 -19.71 55.85 -21.86
N VAL A 27 -19.82 57.03 -21.25
CA VAL A 27 -19.04 57.37 -20.04
C VAL A 27 -19.44 56.49 -18.87
N ALA A 28 -20.76 56.30 -18.65
CA ALA A 28 -21.27 55.45 -17.58
C ALA A 28 -20.82 53.99 -17.75
N LEU A 29 -20.87 53.45 -18.99
CA LEU A 29 -20.33 52.13 -19.30
C LEU A 29 -18.83 52.06 -19.05
N GLY A 30 -18.06 53.04 -19.51
CA GLY A 30 -16.61 53.07 -19.32
C GLY A 30 -16.23 53.13 -17.84
N VAL A 31 -16.85 54.04 -17.08
CA VAL A 31 -16.62 54.17 -15.64
C VAL A 31 -17.13 52.95 -14.88
N GLY A 32 -18.32 52.46 -15.23
CA GLY A 32 -18.91 51.28 -14.61
C GLY A 32 -18.06 50.00 -14.88
N PHE A 33 -17.59 49.86 -16.11
CA PHE A 33 -16.68 48.75 -16.47
C PHE A 33 -15.37 48.86 -15.69
N LEU A 34 -14.73 50.05 -15.67
CA LEU A 34 -13.49 50.22 -14.93
C LEU A 34 -13.65 50.01 -13.42
N ALA A 35 -14.74 50.53 -12.85
CA ALA A 35 -15.05 50.30 -11.44
C ALA A 35 -15.32 48.85 -11.13
N GLY A 36 -16.08 48.13 -11.98
CA GLY A 36 -16.32 46.72 -11.85
C GLY A 36 -15.03 45.90 -11.98
N LEU A 37 -14.18 46.25 -12.95
CA LEU A 37 -12.90 45.57 -13.14
C LEU A 37 -11.97 45.72 -11.92
N ASN A 38 -12.00 46.87 -11.25
CA ASN A 38 -11.22 47.12 -10.04
C ASN A 38 -11.82 46.49 -8.78
N ALA A 39 -13.16 46.36 -8.72
CA ALA A 39 -13.85 45.75 -7.59
C ALA A 39 -13.74 44.21 -7.64
N THR A 40 -13.80 43.61 -8.83
CA THR A 40 -13.83 42.15 -9.02
C THR A 40 -12.69 41.41 -8.29
N PRO A 41 -11.42 41.84 -8.38
CA PRO A 41 -10.36 41.15 -7.67
C PRO A 41 -10.50 41.17 -6.15
N ILE A 42 -11.02 42.26 -5.61
CA ILE A 42 -11.25 42.45 -4.17
C ILE A 42 -12.37 41.52 -3.71
N ASP A 43 -13.51 41.54 -4.42
CA ASP A 43 -14.66 40.69 -4.10
C ASP A 43 -14.33 39.19 -4.25
N MET A 44 -13.55 38.85 -5.28
CA MET A 44 -13.07 37.46 -5.47
C MET A 44 -12.16 37.01 -4.32
N LYS A 45 -11.24 37.91 -3.90
CA LYS A 45 -10.34 37.62 -2.79
C LYS A 45 -11.14 37.40 -1.50
N GLU A 46 -12.02 38.34 -1.13
CA GLU A 46 -12.87 38.20 0.07
C GLU A 46 -13.73 36.91 0.02
N SER A 47 -14.26 36.59 -1.15
CA SER A 47 -15.10 35.40 -1.32
C SER A 47 -14.30 34.12 -1.16
N MET A 48 -13.08 34.13 -1.68
CA MET A 48 -12.16 32.99 -1.55
C MET A 48 -11.70 32.80 -0.09
N GLU A 49 -11.31 33.89 0.58
CA GLU A 49 -10.91 33.85 1.99
C GLU A 49 -12.04 33.31 2.86
N ARG A 50 -13.24 33.85 2.72
CA ARG A 50 -14.42 33.40 3.46
C ARG A 50 -14.68 31.90 3.20
N TYR A 51 -14.56 31.45 1.97
CA TYR A 51 -14.75 30.04 1.63
C TYR A 51 -13.68 29.14 2.28
N MET A 52 -12.42 29.58 2.28
CA MET A 52 -11.32 28.84 2.91
C MET A 52 -11.47 28.80 4.43
N ASP A 53 -11.83 29.92 5.05
CA ASP A 53 -12.04 30.03 6.49
C ASP A 53 -13.24 29.18 6.95
N ASP A 54 -14.38 29.33 6.27
CA ASP A 54 -15.60 28.54 6.55
C ASP A 54 -15.34 27.04 6.39
N GLY A 55 -14.53 26.67 5.39
CA GLY A 55 -14.10 25.31 5.13
C GLY A 55 -13.00 24.81 6.08
N ASN A 56 -12.42 25.67 6.93
CA ASN A 56 -11.22 25.36 7.71
C ASN A 56 -10.14 24.71 6.82
N PHE A 57 -9.79 25.42 5.75
CA PHE A 57 -8.86 24.90 4.74
C PHE A 57 -7.48 24.66 5.35
N TYR A 58 -6.79 23.64 4.89
CA TYR A 58 -5.45 23.32 5.38
C TYR A 58 -4.42 24.36 4.92
N ASP A 59 -3.47 24.68 5.79
CA ASP A 59 -2.34 25.56 5.46
C ASP A 59 -1.15 24.78 4.90
N LEU A 60 -0.94 23.56 5.41
CA LEU A 60 0.15 22.68 4.99
C LEU A 60 -0.38 21.25 4.80
N ARG A 61 0.16 20.54 3.82
CA ARG A 61 -0.07 19.12 3.58
C ARG A 61 1.27 18.38 3.63
N VAL A 62 1.36 17.42 4.52
CA VAL A 62 2.52 16.54 4.65
C VAL A 62 2.20 15.22 3.97
N VAL A 63 3.07 14.77 3.11
CA VAL A 63 2.98 13.48 2.41
C VAL A 63 4.27 12.71 2.58
N SER A 64 4.19 11.39 2.61
CA SER A 64 5.35 10.52 2.72
C SER A 64 5.21 9.34 1.78
N THR A 65 6.28 8.96 1.13
CA THR A 65 6.34 7.76 0.27
C THR A 65 6.27 6.46 1.08
N LEU A 66 6.63 6.50 2.36
CA LEU A 66 6.57 5.35 3.28
C LEU A 66 5.33 5.38 4.19
N GLY A 67 4.41 6.31 3.93
CA GLY A 67 3.29 6.60 4.81
C GLY A 67 3.69 7.31 6.09
N LEU A 68 2.69 7.78 6.83
CA LEU A 68 2.83 8.53 8.09
C LEU A 68 2.14 7.74 9.19
N THR A 69 2.80 7.54 10.32
CA THR A 69 2.28 6.79 11.46
C THR A 69 1.55 7.70 12.46
N ASP A 70 0.89 7.09 13.45
CA ASP A 70 0.28 7.83 14.57
C ASP A 70 1.33 8.65 15.35
N GLU A 71 2.56 8.13 15.45
CA GLU A 71 3.67 8.85 16.08
C GLU A 71 4.09 10.09 15.26
N ASP A 72 4.02 10.00 13.92
CA ASP A 72 4.28 11.13 13.03
C ASP A 72 3.19 12.19 13.18
N VAL A 73 1.93 11.77 13.21
CA VAL A 73 0.78 12.65 13.49
C VAL A 73 0.93 13.34 14.84
N ALA A 74 1.28 12.59 15.88
CA ALA A 74 1.52 13.14 17.20
C ALA A 74 2.76 14.06 17.26
N ALA A 75 3.80 13.78 16.49
CA ALA A 75 4.97 14.63 16.38
C ALA A 75 4.63 15.95 15.67
N LEU A 76 3.91 15.90 14.57
CA LEU A 76 3.42 17.07 13.84
C LEU A 76 2.53 17.96 14.72
N GLY A 77 1.68 17.36 15.54
CA GLY A 77 0.82 18.12 16.49
C GLY A 77 1.56 18.83 17.62
N ARG A 78 2.85 18.48 17.84
CA ARG A 78 3.70 19.15 18.83
C ARG A 78 4.61 20.21 18.24
N VAL A 79 4.62 20.34 16.91
CA VAL A 79 5.44 21.34 16.23
C VAL A 79 4.94 22.74 16.58
N ASP A 80 5.85 23.61 16.93
CA ASP A 80 5.51 25.00 17.27
C ASP A 80 4.87 25.70 16.06
N GLY A 81 3.75 26.36 16.32
CA GLY A 81 2.94 27.02 15.29
C GLY A 81 1.89 26.13 14.62
N VAL A 82 1.86 24.83 14.86
CA VAL A 82 0.77 23.96 14.38
C VAL A 82 -0.43 24.07 15.32
N ARG A 83 -1.61 24.33 14.77
CA ARG A 83 -2.88 24.44 15.52
C ARG A 83 -3.65 23.11 15.52
N GLN A 84 -3.78 22.50 14.32
CA GLN A 84 -4.54 21.27 14.14
C GLN A 84 -3.78 20.34 13.23
N VAL A 85 -4.01 19.03 13.44
CA VAL A 85 -3.46 17.95 12.61
C VAL A 85 -4.59 16.99 12.28
N GLN A 86 -4.74 16.65 11.02
CA GLN A 86 -5.75 15.69 10.55
C GLN A 86 -5.09 14.71 9.61
N PRO A 87 -4.88 13.46 10.03
CA PRO A 87 -4.41 12.41 9.16
C PRO A 87 -5.51 11.96 8.19
N GLY A 88 -5.11 11.47 7.03
CA GLY A 88 -6.02 10.96 6.03
C GLY A 88 -5.38 9.92 5.11
N TYR A 89 -6.26 9.22 4.41
CA TYR A 89 -5.87 8.32 3.33
C TYR A 89 -6.34 8.88 2.00
N SER A 90 -5.52 8.69 0.98
CA SER A 90 -5.85 9.00 -0.40
C SER A 90 -5.37 7.90 -1.31
N ALA A 91 -6.19 7.50 -2.28
CA ALA A 91 -5.86 6.50 -3.28
C ALA A 91 -6.35 6.91 -4.66
N ASP A 92 -5.49 6.82 -5.66
CA ASP A 92 -5.87 6.93 -7.06
C ASP A 92 -6.35 5.56 -7.55
N LEU A 93 -7.52 5.51 -8.14
CA LEU A 93 -8.23 4.29 -8.49
C LEU A 93 -8.88 4.38 -9.88
N LEU A 94 -8.91 3.26 -10.57
CA LEU A 94 -9.81 3.04 -11.68
C LEU A 94 -11.16 2.55 -11.12
N VAL A 95 -12.22 3.28 -11.42
CA VAL A 95 -13.58 2.99 -10.93
C VAL A 95 -14.52 2.81 -12.12
N GLU A 96 -15.32 1.78 -12.06
CA GLU A 96 -16.36 1.50 -13.03
C GLU A 96 -17.67 2.13 -12.54
N VAL A 97 -18.25 2.97 -13.38
CA VAL A 97 -19.51 3.66 -13.10
C VAL A 97 -20.31 3.82 -14.39
N ASN A 98 -21.57 3.40 -14.38
CA ASN A 98 -22.47 3.45 -15.53
C ASN A 98 -21.92 2.76 -16.83
N GLY A 99 -21.00 1.80 -16.67
CA GLY A 99 -20.37 1.07 -17.78
C GLY A 99 -19.07 1.68 -18.30
N ASP A 100 -18.65 2.82 -17.77
CA ASP A 100 -17.37 3.45 -18.08
C ASP A 100 -16.35 3.22 -16.98
N THR A 101 -15.10 2.99 -17.34
CA THR A 101 -13.96 3.01 -16.39
C THR A 101 -13.35 4.40 -16.36
N ILE A 102 -13.32 5.02 -15.21
CA ILE A 102 -12.81 6.38 -15.01
C ILE A 102 -11.69 6.41 -13.95
N VAL A 103 -10.78 7.36 -14.11
CA VAL A 103 -9.79 7.68 -13.09
C VAL A 103 -10.47 8.47 -11.98
N SER A 104 -10.33 7.97 -10.77
CA SER A 104 -10.96 8.54 -9.59
C SER A 104 -9.95 8.66 -8.46
N ARG A 105 -10.19 9.59 -7.55
CA ARG A 105 -9.45 9.70 -6.29
C ARG A 105 -10.39 9.48 -5.12
N ALA A 106 -10.06 8.49 -4.31
CA ALA A 106 -10.73 8.26 -3.05
C ALA A 106 -9.98 8.97 -1.91
N HIS A 107 -10.71 9.65 -1.04
CA HIS A 107 -10.18 10.16 0.22
C HIS A 107 -10.93 9.54 1.40
N SER A 108 -10.26 9.43 2.52
CA SER A 108 -10.90 9.05 3.77
C SER A 108 -11.72 10.21 4.33
N LEU A 109 -12.89 9.88 4.85
CA LEU A 109 -13.66 10.81 5.68
C LEU A 109 -12.95 10.99 7.02
N PRO A 110 -12.72 12.23 7.47
CA PRO A 110 -12.24 12.47 8.82
C PRO A 110 -13.28 12.03 9.87
N ALA A 111 -12.84 11.86 11.10
CA ALA A 111 -13.77 11.66 12.21
C ALA A 111 -14.74 12.84 12.28
N PRO A 112 -16.03 12.59 12.53
CA PRO A 112 -17.03 13.63 12.58
C PRO A 112 -16.87 14.44 13.87
N ASP A 113 -16.10 15.52 13.80
CA ASP A 113 -15.99 16.51 14.87
C ASP A 113 -16.17 17.93 14.30
N ASN A 114 -16.37 18.90 15.20
CA ASN A 114 -16.53 20.30 14.80
C ASN A 114 -15.22 20.96 14.39
N ASN A 115 -14.12 20.22 14.47
CA ASN A 115 -12.76 20.71 14.27
C ASN A 115 -12.09 20.15 13.01
N THR A 116 -12.90 19.58 12.12
CA THR A 116 -12.44 18.97 10.87
C THR A 116 -11.75 20.00 9.97
N ILE A 117 -10.55 19.64 9.48
CA ILE A 117 -9.86 20.37 8.42
C ILE A 117 -10.50 19.98 7.08
N ASN A 118 -10.61 20.92 6.14
CA ASN A 118 -11.30 20.74 4.86
C ASN A 118 -12.74 20.25 5.05
N ARG A 119 -13.56 21.04 5.70
CA ARG A 119 -14.96 20.71 6.02
C ARG A 119 -15.76 20.37 4.78
N PHE A 120 -16.72 19.50 4.97
CA PHE A 120 -17.70 19.16 3.95
C PHE A 120 -18.93 20.03 4.06
N ASP A 121 -19.32 20.62 2.94
CA ASP A 121 -20.64 21.24 2.77
C ASP A 121 -21.55 20.24 2.04
N LEU A 122 -22.56 19.73 2.74
CA LEU A 122 -23.47 18.72 2.20
C LEU A 122 -24.48 19.39 1.26
N VAL A 123 -24.39 19.06 -0.01
CA VAL A 123 -25.29 19.58 -1.07
C VAL A 123 -26.55 18.74 -1.15
N GLU A 124 -26.42 17.41 -1.09
CA GLU A 124 -27.53 16.48 -1.22
C GLU A 124 -27.26 15.19 -0.47
N GLY A 125 -28.30 14.57 0.08
CA GLY A 125 -28.21 13.27 0.73
C GLY A 125 -27.67 13.36 2.17
N ARG A 126 -26.73 12.51 2.51
CA ARG A 126 -26.10 12.41 3.85
C ARG A 126 -24.64 11.97 3.75
N LEU A 127 -23.90 12.11 4.84
CA LEU A 127 -22.56 11.50 4.94
C LEU A 127 -22.67 9.98 5.14
N PRO A 128 -21.66 9.20 4.71
CA PRO A 128 -21.55 7.77 4.93
C PRO A 128 -21.60 7.40 6.43
N GLN A 129 -22.29 6.31 6.75
CA GLN A 129 -22.40 5.80 8.11
C GLN A 129 -21.83 4.39 8.24
N THR A 130 -21.73 3.69 7.12
CA THR A 130 -21.25 2.30 7.06
C THR A 130 -20.26 2.10 5.93
N SER A 131 -19.47 1.04 6.02
CA SER A 131 -18.62 0.59 4.91
C SER A 131 -19.45 0.34 3.66
N GLY A 132 -18.87 0.64 2.48
CA GLY A 132 -19.55 0.54 1.19
C GLY A 132 -20.46 1.74 0.84
N GLU A 133 -20.53 2.76 1.69
CA GLU A 133 -21.17 4.04 1.36
C GLU A 133 -20.09 5.09 1.03
N CYS A 134 -20.40 5.98 0.10
CA CYS A 134 -19.53 7.10 -0.20
C CYS A 134 -20.30 8.40 -0.44
N VAL A 135 -19.62 9.52 -0.32
CA VAL A 135 -20.07 10.79 -0.89
C VAL A 135 -19.14 11.20 -2.02
N VAL A 136 -19.68 11.92 -2.99
CA VAL A 136 -18.94 12.39 -4.15
C VAL A 136 -18.80 13.89 -4.12
N GLU A 137 -17.67 14.38 -4.63
CA GLU A 137 -17.47 15.82 -4.83
C GLU A 137 -18.46 16.34 -5.88
N ALA A 138 -19.15 17.39 -5.54
CA ALA A 138 -20.11 18.03 -6.43
C ALA A 138 -19.42 18.52 -7.71
N SER A 139 -20.14 18.44 -8.81
CA SER A 139 -19.67 18.99 -10.08
C SER A 139 -19.60 20.52 -10.02
N SER A 140 -18.42 21.08 -10.22
CA SER A 140 -18.22 22.53 -10.24
C SER A 140 -18.63 23.19 -11.56
N THR A 141 -18.88 22.39 -12.61
CA THR A 141 -19.33 22.88 -13.92
C THR A 141 -20.41 22.00 -14.52
N LYS A 142 -21.27 22.60 -15.40
CA LYS A 142 -22.30 21.85 -16.13
C LYS A 142 -21.75 20.82 -17.13
N GLN A 143 -20.46 20.89 -17.44
CA GLN A 143 -19.79 19.97 -18.35
C GLN A 143 -19.21 18.74 -17.63
N GLN A 144 -19.06 18.80 -16.32
CA GLN A 144 -18.58 17.64 -15.54
C GLN A 144 -19.70 16.62 -15.39
N GLN A 145 -19.33 15.34 -15.42
CA GLN A 145 -20.26 14.26 -15.19
C GLN A 145 -20.75 14.29 -13.74
N THR A 146 -22.06 14.17 -13.55
CA THR A 146 -22.68 14.09 -12.22
C THR A 146 -22.96 12.65 -11.84
N TYR A 147 -22.77 12.35 -10.57
CA TYR A 147 -23.00 11.05 -9.98
C TYR A 147 -24.04 11.20 -8.86
N PRO A 148 -25.36 11.10 -9.20
CA PRO A 148 -26.42 11.32 -8.23
C PRO A 148 -26.41 10.30 -7.10
N VAL A 149 -27.09 10.65 -6.01
CA VAL A 149 -27.33 9.73 -4.89
C VAL A 149 -27.98 8.44 -5.41
N GLY A 150 -27.46 7.30 -4.95
CA GLY A 150 -27.83 5.96 -5.42
C GLY A 150 -26.94 5.42 -6.54
N THR A 151 -26.03 6.21 -7.12
CA THR A 151 -25.04 5.72 -8.07
C THR A 151 -24.14 4.66 -7.43
N ARG A 152 -23.92 3.55 -8.14
CA ARG A 152 -22.99 2.51 -7.72
C ARG A 152 -21.62 2.74 -8.36
N LEU A 153 -20.61 2.76 -7.54
CA LEU A 153 -19.20 2.82 -7.92
C LEU A 153 -18.57 1.45 -7.64
N VAL A 154 -17.91 0.87 -8.63
CA VAL A 154 -17.22 -0.41 -8.48
C VAL A 154 -15.74 -0.17 -8.76
N VAL A 155 -14.89 -0.46 -7.80
CA VAL A 155 -13.45 -0.34 -7.99
C VAL A 155 -12.99 -1.46 -8.93
N SER A 156 -12.38 -1.07 -10.05
CA SER A 156 -12.00 -2.02 -11.09
C SER A 156 -10.90 -2.95 -10.63
N LYS A 157 -11.00 -4.22 -11.02
CA LYS A 157 -9.93 -5.22 -10.80
C LYS A 157 -8.65 -4.95 -11.59
N ALA A 158 -8.67 -3.97 -12.47
CA ALA A 158 -7.48 -3.51 -13.17
C ALA A 158 -6.55 -2.63 -12.31
N ASN A 159 -6.99 -2.27 -11.08
CA ASN A 159 -6.10 -1.62 -10.12
C ASN A 159 -5.09 -2.64 -9.58
N GLU A 160 -3.83 -2.26 -9.57
CA GLU A 160 -2.76 -3.04 -8.94
C GLU A 160 -2.86 -2.92 -7.42
N ASP A 161 -2.56 -4.01 -6.70
CA ASP A 161 -2.49 -4.09 -5.24
C ASP A 161 -3.76 -3.54 -4.54
N LEU A 162 -4.93 -3.87 -5.07
CA LEU A 162 -6.20 -3.33 -4.57
C LEU A 162 -6.47 -3.73 -3.12
N ASP A 163 -6.14 -4.94 -2.75
CA ASP A 163 -6.28 -5.51 -1.40
C ASP A 163 -5.38 -4.83 -0.35
N THR A 164 -4.28 -4.23 -0.77
CA THR A 164 -3.43 -3.40 0.10
C THR A 164 -3.92 -1.95 0.22
N LYS A 165 -4.85 -1.53 -0.63
CA LYS A 165 -5.39 -0.16 -0.66
C LYS A 165 -6.76 -0.05 -0.02
N LEU A 166 -7.64 -1.01 -0.31
CA LEU A 166 -9.04 -0.97 0.10
C LEU A 166 -9.53 -2.31 0.63
N ASN A 167 -10.32 -2.25 1.71
CA ASN A 167 -11.05 -3.38 2.28
C ASN A 167 -12.39 -3.64 1.55
N THR A 168 -12.87 -2.67 0.76
CA THR A 168 -14.17 -2.71 0.07
C THR A 168 -13.99 -2.22 -1.36
N ALA A 169 -14.54 -2.97 -2.32
CA ALA A 169 -14.44 -2.66 -3.75
C ALA A 169 -15.71 -2.04 -4.35
N GLU A 170 -16.79 -1.95 -3.60
CA GLU A 170 -18.09 -1.45 -4.10
C GLU A 170 -18.64 -0.39 -3.15
N TYR A 171 -19.06 0.72 -3.74
CA TYR A 171 -19.59 1.85 -2.99
C TYR A 171 -20.90 2.33 -3.60
N THR A 172 -21.81 2.77 -2.74
CA THR A 172 -23.03 3.46 -3.12
C THR A 172 -22.93 4.93 -2.73
N VAL A 173 -23.17 5.81 -3.66
CA VAL A 173 -23.22 7.25 -3.40
C VAL A 173 -24.44 7.57 -2.52
N VAL A 174 -24.21 8.03 -1.30
CA VAL A 174 -25.27 8.39 -0.33
C VAL A 174 -25.42 9.88 -0.16
N GLY A 175 -24.49 10.67 -0.70
CA GLY A 175 -24.57 12.12 -0.69
C GLY A 175 -23.59 12.76 -1.66
N ILE A 176 -23.83 14.05 -1.88
CA ILE A 176 -23.00 14.93 -2.72
C ILE A 176 -22.52 16.05 -1.81
N VAL A 177 -21.23 16.35 -1.87
CA VAL A 177 -20.58 17.33 -1.01
C VAL A 177 -19.75 18.33 -1.81
N HIS A 178 -19.54 19.51 -1.25
CA HIS A 178 -18.40 20.35 -1.57
C HIS A 178 -17.36 20.19 -0.46
N ASN A 179 -16.12 19.97 -0.85
CA ASN A 179 -15.01 19.96 0.07
C ASN A 179 -14.05 21.10 -0.26
N ALA A 180 -13.60 21.81 0.76
CA ALA A 180 -12.72 22.96 0.60
C ALA A 180 -11.44 22.62 -0.19
N ASN A 181 -10.97 21.38 -0.12
CA ASN A 181 -9.80 20.91 -0.87
C ASN A 181 -9.98 20.93 -2.41
N TYR A 182 -11.23 20.99 -2.90
CA TYR A 182 -11.54 20.89 -4.33
C TYR A 182 -12.24 22.14 -4.92
N PHE A 183 -11.81 23.31 -4.48
CA PHE A 183 -12.33 24.58 -5.02
C PHE A 183 -11.80 24.89 -6.45
N SER A 184 -10.67 24.29 -6.86
CA SER A 184 -10.12 24.48 -8.20
C SER A 184 -10.80 23.61 -9.25
N PHE A 185 -10.93 24.13 -10.49
CA PHE A 185 -11.38 23.35 -11.64
C PHE A 185 -10.37 22.31 -12.09
N GLU A 186 -9.09 22.60 -11.91
CA GLU A 186 -8.00 21.65 -12.21
C GLU A 186 -7.72 20.81 -10.98
N ARG A 187 -7.70 19.50 -11.19
CA ARG A 187 -7.39 18.54 -10.16
C ARG A 187 -5.95 18.06 -10.30
N GLU A 188 -5.34 17.73 -9.19
CA GLU A 188 -4.03 17.09 -9.20
C GLU A 188 -4.04 15.84 -10.09
N PRO A 189 -2.97 15.57 -10.87
CA PRO A 189 -2.90 14.38 -11.69
C PRO A 189 -2.92 13.12 -10.82
N ALA A 190 -3.55 12.07 -11.35
CA ALA A 190 -3.54 10.75 -10.72
C ALA A 190 -2.33 9.93 -11.16
N SER A 191 -1.95 8.98 -10.32
CA SER A 191 -0.89 8.00 -10.62
C SER A 191 -1.37 6.84 -11.50
N VAL A 192 -2.68 6.76 -11.80
CA VAL A 192 -3.30 5.67 -12.56
C VAL A 192 -3.96 6.15 -13.85
N GLY A 193 -4.17 5.23 -14.77
CA GLY A 193 -4.87 5.47 -16.03
C GLY A 193 -4.21 6.55 -16.88
N ASN A 194 -5.00 7.52 -17.36
CA ASN A 194 -4.49 8.66 -18.15
C ASN A 194 -4.06 9.87 -17.30
N GLY A 195 -4.02 9.71 -15.98
CA GLY A 195 -3.65 10.76 -15.05
C GLY A 195 -4.72 11.82 -14.78
N THR A 196 -5.86 11.80 -15.46
CA THR A 196 -6.90 12.83 -15.29
C THR A 196 -8.00 12.36 -14.35
N VAL A 197 -8.04 12.91 -13.15
CA VAL A 197 -9.09 12.60 -12.15
C VAL A 197 -10.43 13.15 -12.61
N LYS A 198 -11.39 12.26 -12.87
CA LYS A 198 -12.75 12.60 -13.26
C LYS A 198 -13.73 12.63 -12.10
N LEU A 199 -13.48 11.79 -11.09
CA LEU A 199 -14.32 11.66 -9.92
C LEU A 199 -13.45 11.74 -8.67
N VAL A 200 -13.89 12.54 -7.69
CA VAL A 200 -13.38 12.49 -6.31
C VAL A 200 -14.52 11.99 -5.45
N PHE A 201 -14.22 11.06 -4.58
CA PHE A 201 -15.19 10.52 -3.65
C PHE A 201 -14.56 10.26 -2.29
N TYR A 202 -15.38 10.26 -1.25
CA TYR A 202 -14.95 10.12 0.13
C TYR A 202 -15.63 8.92 0.75
N ILE A 203 -14.84 8.08 1.41
CA ILE A 203 -15.26 6.81 2.00
C ILE A 203 -14.87 6.76 3.48
N PRO A 204 -15.53 5.91 4.28
CA PRO A 204 -15.12 5.70 5.66
C PRO A 204 -13.65 5.30 5.78
N GLN A 205 -12.96 5.80 6.77
CA GLN A 205 -11.55 5.53 7.01
C GLN A 205 -11.25 4.03 7.11
N GLN A 206 -12.15 3.27 7.72
CA GLN A 206 -12.04 1.80 7.86
C GLN A 206 -12.08 1.02 6.54
N ASP A 207 -12.49 1.65 5.45
CA ASP A 207 -12.52 1.03 4.13
C ASP A 207 -11.16 1.07 3.43
N PHE A 208 -10.20 1.83 3.97
CA PHE A 208 -8.80 1.76 3.54
C PHE A 208 -8.07 0.62 4.24
N ALA A 209 -7.21 -0.06 3.49
CA ALA A 209 -6.37 -1.16 3.96
C ALA A 209 -4.93 -0.72 4.29
N TYR A 210 -4.61 0.56 4.11
CA TYR A 210 -3.28 1.08 4.37
C TYR A 210 -2.90 0.98 5.84
N GLU A 211 -1.70 0.52 6.13
CA GLU A 211 -1.13 0.46 7.48
C GLU A 211 -0.69 1.83 8.01
N ALA A 212 -0.51 2.81 7.13
CA ALA A 212 -0.06 4.15 7.48
C ALA A 212 -0.81 5.19 6.65
N TYR A 213 -0.97 6.39 7.20
CA TYR A 213 -1.64 7.49 6.51
C TYR A 213 -0.85 7.91 5.28
N THR A 214 -1.55 8.24 4.19
CA THR A 214 -0.91 8.70 2.96
C THR A 214 -0.64 10.19 2.98
N GLU A 215 -1.41 10.92 3.78
CA GLU A 215 -1.32 12.39 3.89
C GLU A 215 -1.76 12.86 5.28
N VAL A 216 -1.22 13.98 5.70
CA VAL A 216 -1.61 14.68 6.93
C VAL A 216 -1.81 16.16 6.60
N TYR A 217 -2.96 16.67 6.93
CA TYR A 217 -3.30 18.08 6.81
C TYR A 217 -3.02 18.82 8.11
N LEU A 218 -2.46 20.01 8.00
CA LEU A 218 -2.12 20.86 9.12
C LEU A 218 -2.76 22.23 8.95
N THR A 219 -3.17 22.83 10.06
CA THR A 219 -3.48 24.26 10.13
C THR A 219 -2.52 24.98 11.08
N ALA A 220 -2.14 26.19 10.72
CA ALA A 220 -1.21 26.98 11.51
C ALA A 220 -1.95 27.84 12.55
N ALA A 221 -1.31 28.05 13.69
CA ALA A 221 -1.81 28.95 14.71
C ALA A 221 -1.80 30.40 14.21
N GLY A 222 -2.93 31.08 14.38
CA GLY A 222 -3.09 32.48 13.94
C GLY A 222 -3.34 32.65 12.44
N ALA A 223 -3.37 31.57 11.64
CA ALA A 223 -3.58 31.65 10.19
C ALA A 223 -4.99 32.16 9.83
N LEU A 224 -6.01 31.71 10.54
CA LEU A 224 -7.41 32.13 10.33
C LEU A 224 -7.69 33.65 10.54
N GLU A 225 -6.86 34.31 11.30
CA GLU A 225 -7.00 35.75 11.56
C GLU A 225 -6.18 36.61 10.58
N GLN A 226 -5.49 35.95 9.63
CA GLN A 226 -4.59 36.61 8.67
C GLN A 226 -5.19 36.55 7.27
N ASP A 227 -4.92 37.57 6.47
CA ASP A 227 -5.19 37.55 5.05
C ASP A 227 -4.37 36.45 4.37
N SER A 228 -5.00 35.39 3.89
CA SER A 228 -4.35 34.20 3.30
C SER A 228 -3.47 34.52 2.09
N LEU A 229 -3.67 35.65 1.45
CA LEU A 229 -2.86 36.14 0.33
C LEU A 229 -1.86 37.25 0.76
N GLY A 230 -1.76 37.51 2.06
CA GLY A 230 -0.90 38.55 2.63
C GLY A 230 0.47 38.04 3.06
N ASP A 231 1.45 38.95 3.10
CA ASP A 231 2.84 38.61 3.51
C ASP A 231 2.92 38.07 4.95
N VAL A 232 2.01 38.53 5.83
CA VAL A 232 1.99 38.09 7.23
C VAL A 232 1.61 36.63 7.33
N TYR A 233 0.56 36.22 6.60
CA TYR A 233 0.16 34.81 6.51
C TYR A 233 1.29 33.98 5.92
N GLN A 234 1.86 34.41 4.79
CA GLN A 234 2.95 33.68 4.14
C GLN A 234 4.15 33.50 5.08
N THR A 235 4.55 34.54 5.80
CA THR A 235 5.64 34.46 6.78
C THR A 235 5.32 33.50 7.92
N ASN A 236 4.07 33.48 8.39
CA ASN A 236 3.61 32.54 9.40
C ASN A 236 3.71 31.09 8.88
N ILE A 237 3.16 30.83 7.68
CA ILE A 237 3.18 29.50 7.08
C ILE A 237 4.62 29.03 6.80
N ASP A 238 5.48 29.90 6.28
CA ASP A 238 6.89 29.57 6.05
C ASP A 238 7.62 29.22 7.34
N THR A 239 7.28 29.89 8.44
CA THR A 239 7.84 29.58 9.78
C THR A 239 7.38 28.20 10.25
N VAL A 240 6.07 27.94 10.17
CA VAL A 240 5.52 26.63 10.57
C VAL A 240 6.05 25.53 9.68
N LYS A 241 6.15 25.76 8.37
CA LYS A 241 6.74 24.84 7.41
C LYS A 241 8.19 24.51 7.78
N ALA A 242 9.02 25.51 8.08
CA ALA A 242 10.41 25.29 8.50
C ALA A 242 10.49 24.45 9.79
N ASN A 243 9.59 24.68 10.75
CA ASN A 243 9.49 23.89 11.96
C ASN A 243 9.08 22.43 11.69
N VAL A 244 8.15 22.21 10.75
CA VAL A 244 7.76 20.87 10.30
C VAL A 244 8.91 20.17 9.58
N GLU A 245 9.59 20.87 8.68
CA GLU A 245 10.76 20.35 7.96
C GLU A 245 11.91 20.00 8.90
N ALA A 246 12.08 20.73 10.00
CA ALA A 246 13.12 20.46 10.98
C ALA A 246 13.00 19.09 11.68
N ILE A 247 11.81 18.52 11.74
CA ILE A 247 11.60 17.17 12.28
C ILE A 247 11.56 16.09 11.22
N ALA A 248 11.49 16.45 9.93
CA ALA A 248 11.23 15.53 8.83
C ALA A 248 12.27 14.41 8.73
N ASP A 249 13.56 14.76 8.73
CA ASP A 249 14.66 13.77 8.60
C ASP A 249 14.61 12.72 9.73
N ALA A 250 14.44 13.18 10.97
CA ALA A 250 14.35 12.27 12.12
C ALA A 250 13.11 11.36 12.05
N ARG A 251 11.98 11.87 11.55
CA ARG A 251 10.76 11.09 11.38
C ARG A 251 10.88 10.10 10.21
N CYS A 252 11.48 10.52 9.11
CA CYS A 252 11.76 9.64 7.97
C CYS A 252 12.69 8.49 8.37
N GLU A 253 13.74 8.79 9.15
CA GLU A 253 14.66 7.77 9.66
C GLU A 253 13.93 6.81 10.63
N ALA A 254 13.11 7.34 11.53
CA ALA A 254 12.33 6.53 12.45
C ALA A 254 11.36 5.59 11.70
N ARG A 255 10.64 6.09 10.69
CA ARG A 255 9.74 5.29 9.85
C ARG A 255 10.49 4.22 9.08
N TYR A 256 11.59 4.58 8.44
CA TYR A 256 12.44 3.63 7.72
C TYR A 256 12.94 2.51 8.65
N ASN A 257 13.46 2.88 9.82
CA ASN A 257 13.95 1.93 10.82
C ASN A 257 12.81 1.03 11.35
N GLY A 258 11.59 1.58 11.53
CA GLY A 258 10.41 0.82 11.90
C GLY A 258 10.08 -0.26 10.85
N ILE A 259 9.96 0.11 9.59
CA ILE A 259 9.69 -0.83 8.50
C ILE A 259 10.76 -1.94 8.43
N ILE A 260 12.03 -1.57 8.60
CA ILE A 260 13.12 -2.57 8.62
C ILE A 260 13.04 -3.47 9.84
N ALA A 261 12.64 -2.94 11.00
CA ALA A 261 12.48 -3.73 12.22
C ALA A 261 11.32 -4.72 12.08
N ASP A 262 10.17 -4.29 11.54
CA ASP A 262 9.02 -5.15 11.29
C ASP A 262 9.34 -6.27 10.28
N ALA A 263 10.00 -5.93 9.17
CA ALA A 263 10.44 -6.91 8.19
C ALA A 263 11.47 -7.92 8.76
N ARG A 264 12.33 -7.47 9.68
CA ARG A 264 13.27 -8.36 10.39
C ARG A 264 12.54 -9.26 11.36
N ALA A 265 11.55 -8.75 12.09
CA ALA A 265 10.75 -9.57 13.00
C ALA A 265 10.00 -10.67 12.23
N GLU A 266 9.37 -10.35 11.11
CA GLU A 266 8.74 -11.35 10.23
C GLU A 266 9.74 -12.41 9.74
N LEU A 267 10.95 -11.98 9.38
CA LEU A 267 12.01 -12.88 8.95
C LEU A 267 12.48 -13.79 10.09
N ASP A 268 12.65 -13.24 11.29
CA ASP A 268 13.05 -13.99 12.48
C ASP A 268 11.98 -15.02 12.87
N ASP A 269 10.70 -14.67 12.81
CA ASP A 269 9.57 -15.57 13.03
C ASP A 269 9.56 -16.72 11.98
N ALA A 270 9.74 -16.38 10.70
CA ALA A 270 9.84 -17.37 9.62
C ALA A 270 11.05 -18.31 9.79
N TRP A 271 12.19 -17.77 10.28
CA TRP A 271 13.36 -18.56 10.62
C TRP A 271 13.13 -19.48 11.81
N ALA A 272 12.39 -19.02 12.82
CA ALA A 272 12.02 -19.84 13.98
C ALA A 272 11.14 -21.02 13.53
N GLU A 273 10.08 -20.77 12.76
CA GLU A 273 9.20 -21.79 12.19
C GLU A 273 9.97 -22.81 11.32
N TYR A 274 10.88 -22.32 10.47
CA TYR A 274 11.75 -23.17 9.68
C TYR A 274 12.64 -24.07 10.54
N ASN A 275 13.27 -23.51 11.58
CA ASN A 275 14.16 -24.27 12.47
C ASN A 275 13.39 -25.33 13.26
N ASP A 276 12.18 -25.03 13.71
CA ASP A 276 11.31 -25.97 14.41
C ASP A 276 10.89 -27.13 13.47
N ALA A 277 10.45 -26.81 12.26
CA ALA A 277 10.10 -27.81 11.25
C ALA A 277 11.31 -28.67 10.86
N LYS A 278 12.49 -28.06 10.76
CA LYS A 278 13.74 -28.79 10.50
C LYS A 278 14.11 -29.72 11.66
N ALA A 279 14.00 -29.27 12.90
CA ALA A 279 14.29 -30.07 14.08
C ALA A 279 13.35 -31.29 14.18
N GLU A 280 12.06 -31.08 13.89
CA GLU A 280 11.08 -32.17 13.81
C GLU A 280 11.42 -33.20 12.70
N ALA A 281 11.80 -32.72 11.51
CA ALA A 281 12.23 -33.60 10.41
C ALA A 281 13.51 -34.36 10.74
N ASP A 282 14.50 -33.71 11.35
CA ASP A 282 15.74 -34.36 11.79
C ASP A 282 15.47 -35.40 12.87
N GLN A 283 14.53 -35.16 13.80
CA GLN A 283 14.11 -36.15 14.81
C GLN A 283 13.43 -37.36 14.17
N GLN A 284 12.49 -37.12 13.24
CA GLN A 284 11.80 -38.20 12.52
C GLN A 284 12.79 -39.05 11.71
N LEU A 285 13.81 -38.45 11.12
CA LEU A 285 14.89 -39.14 10.43
C LEU A 285 15.75 -39.99 11.39
N ALA A 286 16.06 -39.45 12.55
CA ALA A 286 16.81 -40.14 13.58
C ALA A 286 16.03 -41.39 14.12
N ASP A 287 14.74 -41.20 14.37
CA ASP A 287 13.84 -42.26 14.82
C ASP A 287 13.71 -43.37 13.75
N ALA A 288 13.51 -42.97 12.48
CA ALA A 288 13.47 -43.93 11.36
C ALA A 288 14.80 -44.69 11.16
N ALA A 289 15.93 -44.01 11.36
CA ALA A 289 17.24 -44.61 11.31
C ALA A 289 17.45 -45.63 12.45
N ALA A 290 16.96 -45.33 13.65
CA ALA A 290 16.99 -46.25 14.80
C ALA A 290 16.11 -47.49 14.55
N GLU A 291 14.87 -47.29 14.06
CA GLU A 291 13.99 -48.40 13.68
C GLU A 291 14.61 -49.31 12.58
N LEU A 292 15.29 -48.69 11.60
CA LEU A 292 15.98 -49.42 10.54
C LEU A 292 17.18 -50.24 11.09
N ALA A 293 17.92 -49.66 12.05
CA ALA A 293 19.03 -50.34 12.71
C ALA A 293 18.52 -51.53 13.52
N ASP A 294 17.43 -51.34 14.26
CA ASP A 294 16.78 -52.43 15.03
C ASP A 294 16.25 -53.55 14.11
N GLY A 295 15.60 -53.19 13.02
CA GLY A 295 15.14 -54.10 11.99
C GLY A 295 16.28 -54.91 11.34
N ARG A 296 17.43 -54.29 11.08
CA ARG A 296 18.63 -54.94 10.59
C ARG A 296 19.21 -55.94 11.61
N GLN A 297 19.19 -55.53 12.89
CA GLN A 297 19.66 -56.44 13.97
C GLN A 297 18.73 -57.64 14.10
N GLN A 298 17.42 -57.47 14.06
CA GLN A 298 16.42 -58.53 14.08
C GLN A 298 16.57 -59.47 12.89
N LEU A 299 16.89 -58.93 11.70
CA LEU A 299 17.15 -59.73 10.50
C LEU A 299 18.43 -60.57 10.66
N ALA A 300 19.51 -59.95 11.19
CA ALA A 300 20.77 -60.66 11.43
C ALA A 300 20.60 -61.81 12.47
N ASP A 301 19.84 -61.57 13.53
CA ASP A 301 19.50 -62.57 14.54
C ASP A 301 18.60 -63.65 13.98
N GLY A 302 17.65 -63.25 13.10
CA GLY A 302 16.85 -64.24 12.33
C GLY A 302 17.69 -65.12 11.41
N GLN A 303 18.61 -64.51 10.65
CA GLN A 303 19.54 -65.28 9.77
C GLN A 303 20.42 -66.24 10.56
N LYS A 304 20.95 -65.78 11.71
CA LYS A 304 21.74 -66.63 12.58
C LYS A 304 20.94 -67.85 13.09
N LYS A 305 19.66 -67.66 13.43
CA LYS A 305 18.77 -68.78 13.83
C LYS A 305 18.55 -69.79 12.68
N VAL A 306 18.41 -69.27 11.46
CA VAL A 306 18.30 -70.12 10.26
C VAL A 306 19.61 -70.96 10.05
N ASP A 307 20.74 -70.20 10.11
CA ASP A 307 22.07 -70.91 9.94
C ASP A 307 22.35 -71.91 11.02
N ASP A 308 21.92 -71.63 12.27
CA ASP A 308 22.04 -72.62 13.38
C ASP A 308 21.06 -73.78 13.20
N GLY A 309 19.86 -73.57 12.69
CA GLY A 309 18.90 -74.60 12.31
C GLY A 309 19.42 -75.51 11.16
N GLU A 310 20.00 -74.83 10.15
CA GLU A 310 20.62 -75.58 9.01
C GLU A 310 21.81 -76.44 9.45
N ARG A 311 22.64 -75.89 10.36
CA ARG A 311 23.73 -76.72 10.97
C ARG A 311 23.18 -77.92 11.76
N GLN A 312 22.14 -77.71 12.61
CA GLN A 312 21.49 -78.75 13.34
C GLN A 312 20.87 -79.82 12.40
N TYR A 313 20.29 -79.37 11.28
CA TYR A 313 19.74 -80.22 10.26
C TYR A 313 20.87 -81.06 9.59
N LEU A 314 22.02 -80.44 9.24
CA LEU A 314 23.16 -81.08 8.65
C LEU A 314 23.83 -82.03 9.64
N ASP A 315 23.92 -81.64 10.92
CA ASP A 315 24.44 -82.57 11.98
C ASP A 315 23.47 -83.73 12.20
N GLY A 316 22.14 -83.48 12.18
CA GLY A 316 21.16 -84.58 12.21
C GLY A 316 21.21 -85.52 11.00
N LEU A 317 21.47 -84.94 9.79
CA LEU A 317 21.68 -85.67 8.56
C LEU A 317 22.96 -86.52 8.66
N ASN A 318 24.03 -85.97 9.23
CA ASN A 318 25.26 -86.70 9.47
C ASN A 318 25.08 -87.84 10.49
N GLU A 319 24.28 -87.61 11.56
CA GLU A 319 23.87 -88.64 12.51
C GLU A 319 23.01 -89.71 11.82
N LEU A 320 22.07 -89.30 10.94
CA LEU A 320 21.27 -90.23 10.14
C LEU A 320 22.14 -91.09 9.23
N ASN A 321 23.12 -90.46 8.51
CA ASN A 321 24.07 -91.23 7.66
C ASN A 321 24.99 -92.11 8.47
N ALA A 322 25.40 -91.69 9.68
CA ALA A 322 26.17 -92.54 10.60
C ALA A 322 25.33 -93.71 11.14
N ASN A 323 24.03 -93.46 11.36
CA ASN A 323 23.08 -94.47 11.79
C ASN A 323 22.67 -95.41 10.64
N GLU A 324 22.67 -94.98 9.38
CA GLU A 324 22.51 -95.78 8.18
C GLU A 324 23.61 -96.81 8.07
N ALA A 325 24.82 -96.49 8.50
CA ALA A 325 25.93 -97.44 8.63
C ALA A 325 25.75 -98.46 9.76
N GLN A 326 24.90 -98.18 10.74
CA GLN A 326 24.51 -99.06 11.83
C GLN A 326 23.20 -99.81 11.56
N LEU A 327 22.66 -99.75 10.34
CA LEU A 327 21.35 -100.30 9.95
C LEU A 327 21.28 -101.83 9.89
N ASN A 328 22.37 -102.53 10.20
CA ASN A 328 22.38 -103.96 10.28
C ASN A 328 21.97 -104.52 11.67
N ASP A 329 21.75 -103.66 12.63
CA ASP A 329 21.50 -104.16 14.01
C ASP A 329 20.09 -103.80 14.60
N GLY A 330 19.11 -103.54 13.80
CA GLY A 330 17.79 -103.54 14.42
C GLY A 330 16.69 -102.66 13.84
N ALA A 331 15.63 -103.27 13.34
CA ALA A 331 14.39 -102.69 12.91
C ALA A 331 13.71 -101.77 13.99
N ALA A 332 14.16 -101.80 15.21
CA ALA A 332 13.68 -100.94 16.31
C ALA A 332 14.22 -99.52 16.26
N GLN A 333 15.42 -99.29 15.70
CA GLN A 333 15.98 -97.93 15.54
C GLN A 333 15.41 -97.23 14.34
N LEU A 334 14.90 -97.94 13.34
CA LEU A 334 14.26 -97.30 12.17
C LEU A 334 12.94 -96.60 12.55
N ALA A 335 12.17 -97.22 13.45
CA ALA A 335 10.92 -96.62 13.94
C ALA A 335 11.18 -95.33 14.80
N ASP A 336 12.31 -95.36 15.56
CA ASP A 336 12.77 -94.21 16.33
C ASP A 336 13.30 -93.08 15.39
N ALA A 337 14.03 -93.47 14.32
CA ALA A 337 14.54 -92.53 13.32
C ALA A 337 13.37 -91.87 12.51
N GLU A 338 12.33 -92.67 12.15
CA GLU A 338 11.13 -92.15 11.49
C GLU A 338 10.33 -91.13 12.39
N THR A 339 10.32 -91.43 13.71
CA THR A 339 9.67 -90.50 14.65
C THR A 339 10.46 -89.20 14.82
N GLN A 340 11.80 -89.30 14.89
CA GLN A 340 12.67 -88.11 14.94
C GLN A 340 12.64 -87.29 13.64
N LEU A 341 12.51 -87.95 12.49
CA LEU A 341 12.37 -87.31 11.21
C LEU A 341 11.04 -86.48 11.16
N ARG A 342 9.96 -87.13 11.70
CA ARG A 342 8.62 -86.44 11.74
C ARG A 342 8.60 -85.25 12.68
N ASP A 343 9.34 -85.32 13.80
CA ASP A 343 9.49 -84.20 14.71
C ASP A 343 10.36 -83.10 14.07
N ALA A 344 11.33 -83.39 13.26
CA ALA A 344 12.16 -82.43 12.51
C ALA A 344 11.37 -81.79 11.38
N GLU A 345 10.51 -82.53 10.67
CA GLU A 345 9.59 -81.99 9.66
C GLU A 345 8.55 -81.05 10.27
N ALA A 346 7.97 -81.41 11.45
CA ALA A 346 7.05 -80.57 12.17
C ALA A 346 7.70 -79.24 12.66
N GLN A 347 9.00 -79.35 13.08
CA GLN A 347 9.80 -78.17 13.44
C GLN A 347 10.14 -77.30 12.23
N LEU A 348 10.42 -77.90 11.07
CA LEU A 348 10.67 -77.19 9.83
C LEU A 348 9.42 -76.41 9.37
N GLN A 349 8.28 -77.16 9.44
CA GLN A 349 6.99 -76.53 9.08
C GLN A 349 6.62 -75.37 10.02
N ALA A 350 6.89 -75.52 11.34
CA ALA A 350 6.72 -74.44 12.30
C ALA A 350 7.68 -73.30 12.01
N GLY A 351 8.94 -73.56 11.58
CA GLY A 351 9.91 -72.54 11.15
C GLY A 351 9.48 -71.79 9.88
N GLU A 352 8.89 -72.52 8.91
CA GLU A 352 8.34 -71.94 7.69
C GLU A 352 7.13 -71.00 7.99
N GLU A 353 6.27 -71.45 8.92
CA GLU A 353 5.15 -70.61 9.37
C GLU A 353 5.63 -69.33 10.09
N GLU A 354 6.71 -69.44 10.89
CA GLU A 354 7.30 -68.25 11.55
C GLU A 354 7.99 -67.33 10.54
N LEU A 355 8.64 -67.87 9.51
CA LEU A 355 9.21 -67.13 8.41
C LEU A 355 8.13 -66.44 7.61
N ALA A 356 7.02 -67.12 7.31
CA ALA A 356 5.86 -66.52 6.63
C ALA A 356 5.17 -65.47 7.47
N ALA A 357 5.15 -65.64 8.80
CA ALA A 357 4.60 -64.62 9.72
C ALA A 357 5.48 -63.35 9.86
N ASN A 358 6.77 -63.48 9.55
CA ASN A 358 7.69 -62.34 9.61
C ASN A 358 7.81 -61.58 8.28
N ALA A 359 7.46 -62.20 7.15
CA ALA A 359 7.43 -61.55 5.84
C ALA A 359 6.56 -60.28 5.78
N PRO A 360 5.30 -60.31 6.32
CA PRO A 360 4.47 -59.09 6.32
C PRO A 360 4.99 -58.00 7.27
N LYS A 361 5.77 -58.35 8.30
CA LYS A 361 6.40 -57.34 9.18
C LYS A 361 7.53 -56.62 8.46
N LEU A 362 8.28 -57.31 7.63
CA LEU A 362 9.33 -56.70 6.79
C LEU A 362 8.73 -55.80 5.74
N GLU A 363 7.61 -56.20 5.12
CA GLU A 363 6.91 -55.40 4.14
C GLU A 363 6.28 -54.13 4.77
N ALA A 364 5.75 -54.27 6.01
CA ALA A 364 5.24 -53.14 6.76
C ALA A 364 6.36 -52.16 7.16
N ALA A 365 7.54 -52.67 7.50
CA ALA A 365 8.71 -51.83 7.80
C ALA A 365 9.22 -51.11 6.53
N ARG A 366 9.21 -51.79 5.38
CA ARG A 366 9.57 -51.18 4.08
C ARG A 366 8.58 -50.06 3.70
N LYS A 367 7.29 -50.30 3.88
CA LYS A 367 6.24 -49.29 3.60
C LYS A 367 6.40 -48.07 4.50
N ARG A 368 6.74 -48.24 5.79
CA ARG A 368 7.03 -47.14 6.70
C ARG A 368 8.27 -46.33 6.25
N LEU A 369 9.28 -47.01 5.68
CA LEU A 369 10.45 -46.33 5.12
C LEU A 369 10.08 -45.49 3.90
N GLU A 370 9.22 -46.04 3.00
CA GLU A 370 8.73 -45.33 1.82
C GLU A 370 7.85 -44.13 2.23
N GLU A 371 7.01 -44.31 3.26
CA GLU A 371 6.20 -43.24 3.82
C GLU A 371 7.07 -42.13 4.48
N GLY A 372 8.14 -42.57 5.19
CA GLY A 372 9.12 -41.62 5.76
C GLY A 372 9.92 -40.87 4.69
N GLN A 373 10.24 -41.54 3.60
CA GLN A 373 10.92 -40.93 2.47
C GLN A 373 10.04 -39.88 1.77
N ALA A 374 8.75 -40.19 1.59
CA ALA A 374 7.79 -39.26 1.04
C ALA A 374 7.59 -38.02 1.94
N GLN A 375 7.58 -38.23 3.27
CA GLN A 375 7.53 -37.11 4.22
C GLN A 375 8.79 -36.22 4.17
N TYR A 376 9.96 -36.84 4.02
CA TYR A 376 11.22 -36.11 3.84
C TYR A 376 11.21 -35.27 2.55
N GLU A 377 10.75 -35.86 1.44
CA GLU A 377 10.64 -35.17 0.16
C GLU A 377 9.64 -33.98 0.25
N ALA A 378 8.51 -34.19 0.94
CA ALA A 378 7.53 -33.11 1.19
C ALA A 378 8.12 -31.99 2.07
N GLY A 379 8.91 -32.37 3.09
CA GLY A 379 9.63 -31.37 3.91
C GLY A 379 10.70 -30.63 3.12
N LEU A 380 11.40 -31.31 2.21
CA LEU A 380 12.37 -30.67 1.32
C LEU A 380 11.69 -29.69 0.35
N GLN A 381 10.49 -30.04 -0.11
CA GLN A 381 9.69 -29.15 -0.95
C GLN A 381 9.29 -27.89 -0.19
N GLN A 382 8.79 -28.05 1.05
CA GLN A 382 8.45 -26.91 1.90
C GLN A 382 9.67 -26.01 2.21
N TYR A 383 10.82 -26.62 2.41
CA TYR A 383 12.08 -25.88 2.57
C TYR A 383 12.39 -25.04 1.34
N ASN A 384 12.31 -25.65 0.15
CA ASN A 384 12.58 -24.95 -1.10
C ASN A 384 11.56 -23.84 -1.37
N ASP A 385 10.29 -24.09 -1.02
CA ASP A 385 9.24 -23.06 -1.12
C ASP A 385 9.49 -21.89 -0.13
N GLY A 386 9.97 -22.24 1.08
CA GLY A 386 10.42 -21.24 2.06
C GLY A 386 11.60 -20.40 1.55
N LEU A 387 12.58 -21.07 0.94
CA LEU A 387 13.74 -20.41 0.34
C LEU A 387 13.35 -19.49 -0.83
N ALA A 388 12.39 -19.96 -1.64
CA ALA A 388 11.88 -19.17 -2.75
C ALA A 388 11.15 -17.89 -2.25
N ARG A 389 10.39 -18.01 -1.15
CA ARG A 389 9.73 -16.86 -0.51
C ARG A 389 10.74 -15.89 0.08
N LEU A 390 11.79 -16.41 0.72
CA LEU A 390 12.87 -15.57 1.25
C LEU A 390 13.56 -14.79 0.12
N ASN A 391 13.95 -15.49 -0.95
CA ASN A 391 14.57 -14.85 -2.11
C ASN A 391 13.63 -13.82 -2.77
N ALA A 392 12.33 -14.12 -2.82
CA ALA A 392 11.34 -13.19 -3.34
C ALA A 392 11.21 -11.93 -2.44
N ALA A 393 11.25 -12.11 -1.12
CA ALA A 393 11.21 -11.00 -0.18
C ALA A 393 12.51 -10.14 -0.24
N GLU A 394 13.66 -10.79 -0.37
CA GLU A 394 14.94 -10.07 -0.61
C GLU A 394 14.92 -9.30 -1.92
N GLN A 395 14.35 -9.89 -2.97
CA GLN A 395 14.19 -9.22 -4.25
C GLN A 395 13.25 -8.02 -4.14
N GLN A 396 12.09 -8.20 -3.47
CA GLN A 396 11.16 -7.10 -3.24
C GLN A 396 11.79 -5.96 -2.44
N LEU A 397 12.61 -6.28 -1.45
CA LEU A 397 13.34 -5.29 -0.66
C LEU A 397 14.39 -4.56 -1.53
N ALA A 398 15.09 -5.33 -2.37
CA ALA A 398 16.06 -4.76 -3.31
C ALA A 398 15.38 -3.88 -4.37
N ASP A 399 14.24 -4.33 -4.89
CA ASP A 399 13.44 -3.60 -5.87
C ASP A 399 12.85 -2.32 -5.26
N ALA A 400 12.33 -2.41 -4.02
CA ALA A 400 11.81 -1.25 -3.30
C ALA A 400 12.92 -0.22 -3.01
N LYS A 401 14.11 -0.71 -2.64
CA LYS A 401 15.28 0.14 -2.44
C LYS A 401 15.72 0.78 -3.75
N ALA A 402 15.78 -0.02 -4.83
CA ALA A 402 16.15 0.48 -6.16
C ALA A 402 15.12 1.50 -6.70
N GLN A 403 13.82 1.29 -6.40
CA GLN A 403 12.78 2.27 -6.74
C GLN A 403 12.93 3.57 -5.94
N LEU A 404 13.29 3.47 -4.67
CA LEU A 404 13.52 4.64 -3.83
C LEU A 404 14.72 5.44 -4.33
N ASP A 405 15.83 4.73 -4.58
CA ASP A 405 17.07 5.34 -5.09
C ASP A 405 16.84 5.91 -6.51
N ALA A 406 16.12 5.16 -7.37
CA ALA A 406 15.80 5.62 -8.73
C ALA A 406 14.84 6.82 -8.74
N ASN A 407 13.91 6.89 -7.79
CA ASN A 407 13.03 8.05 -7.70
C ASN A 407 13.77 9.28 -7.18
N ALA A 408 14.69 9.09 -6.22
CA ALA A 408 15.56 10.17 -5.75
C ALA A 408 16.50 10.65 -6.85
N ASP A 409 17.12 9.69 -7.56
CA ASP A 409 18.02 10.00 -8.68
C ASP A 409 17.25 10.62 -9.87
N ALA A 410 16.04 10.12 -10.15
CA ALA A 410 15.20 10.65 -11.22
C ALA A 410 14.72 12.08 -10.92
N TYR A 411 14.37 12.36 -9.67
CA TYR A 411 14.02 13.71 -9.23
C TYR A 411 15.23 14.64 -9.39
N GLN A 412 16.39 14.22 -8.86
CA GLN A 412 17.62 15.02 -8.96
C GLN A 412 18.05 15.21 -10.41
N GLN A 413 18.03 14.14 -11.23
CA GLN A 413 18.33 14.24 -12.65
C GLN A 413 17.32 15.12 -13.41
N GLY A 414 16.06 15.10 -12.98
CA GLY A 414 15.02 15.97 -13.50
C GLY A 414 15.38 17.44 -13.27
N ILE A 415 15.72 17.79 -12.05
CA ILE A 415 16.16 19.13 -11.66
C ILE A 415 17.47 19.52 -12.38
N ASP A 416 18.47 18.65 -12.37
CA ASP A 416 19.76 18.88 -13.02
C ASP A 416 19.61 19.05 -14.54
N THR A 417 18.76 18.23 -15.16
CA THR A 417 18.48 18.30 -16.60
C THR A 417 17.77 19.59 -16.96
N LEU A 418 16.78 19.94 -16.15
CA LEU A 418 16.00 21.15 -16.33
C LEU A 418 16.89 22.40 -16.13
N ALA A 419 17.70 22.39 -15.07
CA ALA A 419 18.67 23.44 -14.79
C ALA A 419 19.71 23.59 -15.93
N ALA A 420 20.21 22.47 -16.46
CA ALA A 420 21.14 22.47 -17.58
C ALA A 420 20.48 22.98 -18.85
N GLN A 421 19.24 22.63 -19.15
CA GLN A 421 18.49 23.14 -20.30
C GLN A 421 18.23 24.64 -20.18
N MET A 422 18.04 25.11 -18.98
CA MET A 422 17.75 26.50 -18.69
C MET A 422 19.01 27.33 -18.40
N GLY A 423 20.17 26.69 -18.22
CA GLY A 423 21.46 27.36 -17.99
C GLY A 423 21.53 28.02 -16.60
N VAL A 424 20.88 27.44 -15.61
CA VAL A 424 20.76 27.96 -14.24
C VAL A 424 21.35 26.97 -13.23
N ASP A 425 21.55 27.39 -11.99
CA ASP A 425 21.99 26.52 -10.91
C ASP A 425 20.87 25.57 -10.45
N ALA A 426 21.18 24.28 -10.38
CA ALA A 426 20.18 23.24 -10.07
C ALA A 426 19.58 23.39 -8.67
N ALA A 427 20.37 23.76 -7.66
CA ALA A 427 19.88 23.95 -6.31
C ALA A 427 18.94 25.14 -6.19
N GLN A 428 19.29 26.23 -6.86
CA GLN A 428 18.43 27.42 -6.92
C GLN A 428 17.15 27.16 -7.71
N LEU A 429 17.20 26.31 -8.72
CA LEU A 429 16.02 25.92 -9.50
C LEU A 429 15.08 25.04 -8.68
N ASP A 430 15.61 24.09 -7.92
CA ASP A 430 14.82 23.19 -7.04
C ASP A 430 14.09 24.01 -5.97
N ASP A 431 14.81 24.92 -5.29
CA ASP A 431 14.23 25.86 -4.33
C ASP A 431 13.14 26.73 -4.97
N PHE A 432 13.37 27.24 -6.18
CA PHE A 432 12.42 28.09 -6.89
C PHE A 432 11.18 27.32 -7.37
N ILE A 433 11.34 26.09 -7.82
CA ILE A 433 10.21 25.20 -8.17
C ILE A 433 9.38 24.88 -6.92
N GLY A 434 10.04 24.59 -5.82
CA GLY A 434 9.37 24.38 -4.52
C GLY A 434 8.60 25.60 -4.06
N TRP A 435 9.15 26.79 -4.23
CA TRP A 435 8.51 28.05 -3.94
C TRP A 435 7.32 28.33 -4.89
N LEU A 436 7.49 28.12 -6.20
CA LEU A 436 6.43 28.27 -7.20
C LEU A 436 5.24 27.33 -6.93
N ALA A 437 5.51 26.06 -6.62
CA ALA A 437 4.46 25.10 -6.31
C ALA A 437 3.57 25.54 -5.13
N GLN A 438 4.15 26.30 -4.18
CA GLN A 438 3.42 26.83 -3.04
C GLN A 438 2.71 28.17 -3.32
N ASN A 439 3.22 28.95 -4.24
CA ASN A 439 2.76 30.32 -4.45
C ASN A 439 1.87 30.49 -5.70
N CYS A 440 1.97 29.60 -6.69
CA CYS A 440 1.08 29.62 -7.85
C CYS A 440 -0.37 29.35 -7.46
N ASP A 441 -0.60 28.34 -6.59
CA ASP A 441 -1.94 28.02 -6.11
C ASP A 441 -2.56 29.12 -5.24
N ALA A 442 -1.74 29.84 -4.46
CA ALA A 442 -2.20 30.91 -3.59
C ALA A 442 -2.69 32.16 -4.36
N ASN A 443 -2.18 32.37 -5.57
CA ASN A 443 -2.48 33.52 -6.41
C ASN A 443 -3.46 33.23 -7.56
N GLY A 444 -3.94 31.99 -7.68
CA GLY A 444 -4.82 31.58 -8.79
C GLY A 444 -4.11 31.49 -10.15
N THR A 445 -2.79 31.44 -10.15
CA THR A 445 -1.96 31.26 -11.32
C THR A 445 -1.61 29.77 -11.42
N PRO A 446 -1.87 29.08 -12.53
CA PRO A 446 -1.48 27.69 -12.66
C PRO A 446 0.05 27.56 -12.61
N PRO A 447 0.57 26.49 -12.00
CA PRO A 447 2.01 26.21 -12.05
C PRO A 447 2.47 26.00 -13.49
N PRO A 448 3.71 26.36 -13.81
CA PRO A 448 4.26 26.18 -15.16
C PRO A 448 4.14 24.73 -15.62
N GLN A 449 3.61 24.52 -16.80
CA GLN A 449 3.35 23.17 -17.35
C GLN A 449 4.50 22.67 -18.24
N ASN A 450 5.44 23.53 -18.58
CA ASN A 450 6.57 23.23 -19.44
C ASN A 450 7.77 24.14 -19.14
N VAL A 451 8.89 23.82 -19.76
CA VAL A 451 10.17 24.54 -19.58
C VAL A 451 10.09 26.01 -19.96
N GLU A 452 9.34 26.34 -21.02
CA GLU A 452 9.14 27.71 -21.50
C GLU A 452 8.40 28.58 -20.48
N GLU A 453 7.35 28.04 -19.92
CA GLU A 453 6.57 28.71 -18.87
C GLU A 453 7.36 28.85 -17.56
N LEU A 454 8.18 27.83 -17.22
CA LEU A 454 9.09 27.89 -16.07
C LEU A 454 10.16 28.97 -16.28
N TRP A 455 10.71 29.08 -17.49
CA TRP A 455 11.63 30.15 -17.85
C TRP A 455 11.00 31.54 -17.73
N GLN A 456 9.78 31.67 -18.18
CA GLN A 456 9.04 32.92 -18.06
C GLN A 456 8.79 33.26 -16.58
N ALA A 457 8.43 32.30 -15.78
CA ALA A 457 8.25 32.49 -14.34
C ALA A 457 9.57 32.95 -13.66
N ILE A 458 10.70 32.35 -13.99
CA ILE A 458 12.01 32.79 -13.48
C ILE A 458 12.32 34.24 -13.88
N GLN A 459 12.00 34.64 -15.10
CA GLN A 459 12.21 36.01 -15.57
C GLN A 459 11.28 36.99 -14.90
N ASP A 460 10.02 36.63 -14.73
CA ASP A 460 9.00 37.46 -14.12
C ASP A 460 9.29 37.75 -12.65
N TYR A 461 9.94 36.81 -11.95
CA TYR A 461 10.40 36.96 -10.56
C TYR A 461 11.83 37.50 -10.43
N GLY A 462 12.47 37.87 -11.55
CA GLY A 462 13.79 38.50 -11.54
C GLY A 462 14.99 37.59 -11.33
N GLY A 463 14.83 36.29 -11.50
CA GLY A 463 15.86 35.27 -11.37
C GLY A 463 15.48 34.15 -10.40
N LEU A 464 16.42 33.26 -10.11
CA LEU A 464 16.24 32.13 -9.19
C LEU A 464 16.40 32.48 -7.70
N THR A 465 16.53 33.74 -7.36
CA THR A 465 16.52 34.17 -5.95
C THR A 465 15.09 34.32 -5.48
N LEU A 466 14.75 33.57 -4.44
CA LEU A 466 13.43 33.68 -3.82
C LEU A 466 13.15 35.12 -3.40
N PRO A 467 11.97 35.67 -3.69
CA PRO A 467 11.59 36.98 -3.19
C PRO A 467 11.56 36.97 -1.65
N ASP A 468 12.07 38.04 -1.02
CA ASP A 468 12.05 38.25 0.42
C ASP A 468 10.65 38.28 1.01
#